data_7d50bf45f2fd638265a69a1e62ae3ef7
#
_entry.id   7d50bf45f2fd638265a69a1e62ae3ef7
#
_cell.length_a   1.000
_cell.length_b   1.000
_cell.length_c   1.000
_cell.angle_alpha   90.00
_cell.angle_beta   90.00
_cell.angle_gamma   90.00
#
_symmetry.space_group_name_H-M   'P 1'
#
loop_
_entity.id
_entity.type
_entity.pdbx_description
1 polymer ?
#
loop_
_entity_poly.entity_id
_entity_poly.type
_entity_poly.pdbx_seq_one_letter_code
_entity_poly.pdbx_strand_id
1 'polypeptide(L)'
;ALGIGFQKVPSERSGRTALAINGSGNVRVSQSTADCGESGSTLRFMIPLGALCGEPLTFTGHGKLVTRPLQAYYDIFDRQELSYTTASNGYLPLTVNGVLKSGDYELPGNVSSQFISGLLFALPLLAGDSVLKITSALESQSYVDLTLSCLAKYGIVIEHENYYKYHIGGGQKYRCGRNMVEGDWSQAAFWLVAGTLSRQITCTGLNRDSLQGDMVVADIINRMGGKITCDAEGNHTASSASTNGVVIDAADCPDIIPVLTVLAAVSEGTTEIINAGRLRIKECDRLAAMTSELNKLGAAVTELSDGLIIKGRPEGLQGGCVDSWNDHRIAMSLAVASLVCKKAVIISGSECVQKSYPEFWQDFTTLGGMIKTVGTGESI
;
A
#
# COMPACT_ATOMS: atom_id res chain seq x y z
N ALA A 1 -20.74 6.04 -7.01
CA ALA A 1 -20.83 7.50 -6.98
C ALA A 1 -20.53 8.14 -8.35
N LEU A 2 -19.53 7.67 -9.09
CA LEU A 2 -19.11 8.27 -10.38
C LEU A 2 -19.87 7.73 -11.62
N GLY A 3 -21.05 7.17 -11.46
CA GLY A 3 -21.96 6.82 -12.55
C GLY A 3 -21.54 5.63 -13.43
N ILE A 4 -20.63 4.80 -12.97
CA ILE A 4 -20.14 3.63 -13.70
C ILE A 4 -20.95 2.40 -13.31
N GLY A 5 -21.60 1.76 -14.30
CA GLY A 5 -22.30 0.50 -14.12
C GLY A 5 -21.33 -0.69 -14.07
N PHE A 6 -21.57 -1.63 -13.17
CA PHE A 6 -20.84 -2.89 -13.13
C PHE A 6 -21.75 -4.07 -12.84
N GLN A 7 -21.33 -5.25 -13.27
CA GLN A 7 -22.02 -6.51 -13.02
C GLN A 7 -21.01 -7.58 -12.58
N LYS A 8 -21.40 -8.39 -11.60
CA LYS A 8 -20.66 -9.62 -11.29
C LYS A 8 -20.98 -10.67 -12.34
N VAL A 9 -19.97 -11.22 -12.96
CA VAL A 9 -20.11 -12.27 -13.98
C VAL A 9 -19.26 -13.48 -13.60
N PRO A 10 -19.60 -14.69 -14.06
CA PRO A 10 -18.76 -15.86 -13.89
C PRO A 10 -17.35 -15.61 -14.45
N SER A 11 -16.32 -16.01 -13.73
CA SER A 11 -14.94 -15.97 -14.23
C SER A 11 -14.65 -17.23 -15.05
N GLU A 12 -13.85 -17.11 -16.10
CA GLU A 12 -13.30 -18.26 -16.84
C GLU A 12 -12.40 -19.14 -15.94
N ARG A 13 -11.92 -18.59 -14.81
CA ARG A 13 -11.17 -19.34 -13.79
C ARG A 13 -12.16 -19.89 -12.76
N SER A 14 -12.18 -21.20 -12.61
CA SER A 14 -13.06 -21.91 -11.66
C SER A 14 -12.99 -21.30 -10.24
N GLY A 15 -14.15 -21.07 -9.64
CA GLY A 15 -14.29 -20.60 -8.27
C GLY A 15 -14.05 -19.08 -8.05
N ARG A 16 -13.84 -18.29 -9.13
CA ARG A 16 -13.65 -16.83 -9.05
C ARG A 16 -14.81 -16.06 -9.66
N THR A 17 -15.02 -14.84 -9.22
CA THR A 17 -15.98 -13.89 -9.79
C THR A 17 -15.20 -12.84 -10.60
N ALA A 18 -15.70 -12.51 -11.79
CA ALA A 18 -15.23 -11.38 -12.57
C ALA A 18 -16.20 -10.20 -12.47
N LEU A 19 -15.70 -8.99 -12.72
CA LEU A 19 -16.53 -7.79 -12.82
C LEU A 19 -16.53 -7.32 -14.27
N ALA A 20 -17.71 -7.21 -14.85
CA ALA A 20 -17.90 -6.48 -16.10
C ALA A 20 -18.21 -5.02 -15.76
N ILE A 21 -17.36 -4.11 -16.23
CA ILE A 21 -17.47 -2.67 -15.96
C ILE A 21 -17.81 -1.97 -17.28
N ASN A 22 -18.94 -1.27 -17.31
CA ASN A 22 -19.38 -0.51 -18.47
C ASN A 22 -18.97 0.96 -18.30
N GLY A 23 -17.81 1.32 -18.85
CA GLY A 23 -17.34 2.70 -18.88
C GLY A 23 -18.22 3.56 -19.80
N SER A 24 -18.64 4.74 -19.33
CA SER A 24 -19.44 5.69 -20.11
C SER A 24 -18.61 6.69 -20.91
N GLY A 25 -17.28 6.69 -20.72
CA GLY A 25 -16.38 7.71 -21.29
C GLY A 25 -16.48 9.10 -20.63
N ASN A 26 -17.43 9.29 -19.72
CA ASN A 26 -17.62 10.53 -18.95
C ASN A 26 -17.73 10.23 -17.46
N VAL A 27 -17.07 11.03 -16.66
CA VAL A 27 -17.20 11.02 -15.19
C VAL A 27 -18.39 11.91 -14.81
N ARG A 28 -19.35 11.38 -14.08
CA ARG A 28 -20.51 12.16 -13.59
C ARG A 28 -20.94 11.65 -12.23
N VAL A 29 -21.47 12.53 -11.40
CA VAL A 29 -22.03 12.12 -10.10
C VAL A 29 -23.35 11.38 -10.33
N SER A 30 -23.46 10.15 -9.85
CA SER A 30 -24.70 9.36 -9.83
C SER A 30 -25.26 9.18 -8.43
N GLN A 31 -24.41 9.36 -7.43
CA GLN A 31 -24.74 9.37 -6.01
C GLN A 31 -23.91 10.46 -5.35
N SER A 32 -24.55 11.26 -4.49
CA SER A 32 -23.91 12.40 -3.82
C SER A 32 -22.85 12.00 -2.80
N THR A 33 -22.73 10.73 -2.46
CA THR A 33 -21.75 10.22 -1.48
C THR A 33 -20.93 9.08 -2.05
N ALA A 34 -19.62 9.16 -1.84
CA ALA A 34 -18.62 8.13 -2.16
C ALA A 34 -17.98 7.65 -0.85
N ASP A 35 -18.35 6.46 -0.39
CA ASP A 35 -17.69 5.83 0.75
C ASP A 35 -16.37 5.18 0.30
N CYS A 36 -15.27 5.63 0.89
CA CYS A 36 -13.92 5.13 0.60
C CYS A 36 -13.47 4.04 1.59
N GLY A 37 -14.33 3.62 2.52
CA GLY A 37 -14.00 2.64 3.55
C GLY A 37 -12.82 3.12 4.40
N GLU A 38 -11.76 2.34 4.46
CA GLU A 38 -10.48 2.71 5.09
C GLU A 38 -9.36 2.96 4.06
N SER A 39 -9.68 3.00 2.75
CA SER A 39 -8.70 3.10 1.67
C SER A 39 -8.25 4.52 1.38
N GLY A 40 -7.00 4.84 1.75
CA GLY A 40 -6.36 6.12 1.40
C GLY A 40 -6.16 6.30 -0.11
N SER A 41 -5.87 5.22 -0.85
CA SER A 41 -5.72 5.27 -2.31
C SER A 41 -7.04 5.60 -2.99
N THR A 42 -8.13 4.89 -2.63
CA THR A 42 -9.46 5.19 -3.16
C THR A 42 -9.83 6.66 -2.92
N LEU A 43 -9.67 7.14 -1.70
CA LEU A 43 -9.98 8.54 -1.37
C LEU A 43 -9.18 9.51 -2.23
N ARG A 44 -7.85 9.40 -2.21
CA ARG A 44 -6.97 10.36 -2.88
C ARG A 44 -7.02 10.30 -4.40
N PHE A 45 -7.27 9.13 -4.98
CA PHE A 45 -7.45 9.00 -6.43
C PHE A 45 -8.80 9.55 -6.89
N MET A 46 -9.86 9.35 -6.11
CA MET A 46 -11.21 9.72 -6.52
C MET A 46 -11.54 11.19 -6.27
N ILE A 47 -10.87 11.89 -5.34
CA ILE A 47 -11.12 13.31 -5.09
C ILE A 47 -10.92 14.18 -6.35
N PRO A 48 -9.77 14.14 -7.07
CA PRO A 48 -9.59 14.93 -8.28
C PRO A 48 -10.53 14.51 -9.42
N LEU A 49 -10.83 13.21 -9.56
CA LEU A 49 -11.82 12.73 -10.54
C LEU A 49 -13.24 13.22 -10.22
N GLY A 50 -13.62 13.24 -8.95
CA GLY A 50 -14.89 13.81 -8.50
C GLY A 50 -14.99 15.30 -8.79
N ALA A 51 -13.88 16.02 -8.65
CA ALA A 51 -13.79 17.45 -8.98
C ALA A 51 -13.81 17.76 -10.49
N LEU A 52 -14.01 16.77 -11.36
CA LEU A 52 -14.29 16.98 -12.78
C LEU A 52 -15.79 17.05 -13.09
N CYS A 53 -16.64 16.63 -12.15
CA CYS A 53 -18.07 16.43 -12.41
C CYS A 53 -18.88 17.73 -12.38
N GLY A 54 -18.43 18.76 -11.65
CA GLY A 54 -19.16 20.02 -11.47
C GLY A 54 -20.38 19.93 -10.55
N GLU A 55 -20.64 18.77 -9.97
CA GLU A 55 -21.73 18.51 -9.03
C GLU A 55 -21.17 18.18 -7.64
N PRO A 56 -21.87 18.54 -6.54
CA PRO A 56 -21.39 18.23 -5.20
C PRO A 56 -21.22 16.73 -4.98
N LEU A 57 -20.02 16.31 -4.55
CA LEU A 57 -19.70 14.93 -4.19
C LEU A 57 -19.06 14.89 -2.81
N THR A 58 -19.66 14.13 -1.90
CA THR A 58 -19.18 13.94 -0.53
C THR A 58 -18.39 12.64 -0.41
N PHE A 59 -17.13 12.74 -0.02
CA PHE A 59 -16.28 11.61 0.30
C PHE A 59 -16.37 11.30 1.79
N THR A 60 -16.63 10.04 2.11
CA THR A 60 -16.70 9.52 3.48
C THR A 60 -15.73 8.36 3.66
N GLY A 61 -15.56 7.93 4.89
CA GLY A 61 -14.76 6.77 5.25
C GLY A 61 -14.85 6.51 6.75
N HIS A 62 -14.12 5.52 7.22
CA HIS A 62 -14.07 5.16 8.63
C HIS A 62 -12.66 4.75 9.07
N GLY A 63 -12.53 4.35 10.35
CA GLY A 63 -11.24 3.99 10.92
C GLY A 63 -10.25 5.16 10.90
N LYS A 64 -8.97 4.86 10.67
CA LYS A 64 -7.91 5.88 10.63
C LYS A 64 -8.02 6.82 9.42
N LEU A 65 -8.75 6.45 8.36
CA LEU A 65 -8.88 7.27 7.16
C LEU A 65 -9.49 8.65 7.47
N VAL A 66 -10.43 8.73 8.41
CA VAL A 66 -11.12 9.98 8.76
C VAL A 66 -10.24 11.05 9.41
N THR A 67 -9.01 10.70 9.78
CA THR A 67 -8.02 11.64 10.36
C THR A 67 -6.76 11.78 9.51
N ARG A 68 -6.72 11.19 8.32
CA ARG A 68 -5.56 11.34 7.41
C ARG A 68 -5.61 12.71 6.73
N PRO A 69 -4.48 13.46 6.71
CA PRO A 69 -4.45 14.80 6.14
C PRO A 69 -4.76 14.80 4.63
N LEU A 70 -5.53 15.82 4.21
CA LEU A 70 -5.86 16.10 2.81
C LEU A 70 -5.42 17.52 2.41
N GLN A 71 -4.63 18.20 3.23
CA GLN A 71 -4.20 19.59 3.04
C GLN A 71 -3.64 19.84 1.65
N ALA A 72 -2.88 18.89 1.09
CA ALA A 72 -2.31 19.02 -0.25
C ALA A 72 -3.38 19.26 -1.35
N TYR A 73 -4.60 18.74 -1.19
CA TYR A 73 -5.70 19.07 -2.09
C TYR A 73 -6.41 20.36 -1.71
N TYR A 74 -6.53 20.67 -0.42
CA TYR A 74 -7.16 21.92 0.02
C TYR A 74 -6.39 23.13 -0.49
N ASP A 75 -5.06 23.11 -0.46
CA ASP A 75 -4.20 24.15 -1.00
C ASP A 75 -4.43 24.38 -2.51
N ILE A 76 -4.71 23.32 -3.26
CA ILE A 76 -5.06 23.39 -4.69
C ILE A 76 -6.46 23.99 -4.86
N PHE A 77 -7.43 23.52 -4.07
CA PHE A 77 -8.81 24.00 -4.14
C PHE A 77 -8.90 25.49 -3.82
N ASP A 78 -8.19 25.94 -2.80
CA ASP A 78 -8.14 27.35 -2.41
C ASP A 78 -7.53 28.23 -3.53
N ARG A 79 -6.42 27.79 -4.14
CA ARG A 79 -5.80 28.52 -5.29
C ARG A 79 -6.68 28.58 -6.52
N GLN A 80 -7.53 27.58 -6.74
CA GLN A 80 -8.45 27.52 -7.88
C GLN A 80 -9.84 28.07 -7.57
N GLU A 81 -10.06 28.56 -6.35
CA GLU A 81 -11.37 29.01 -5.87
C GLU A 81 -12.45 27.93 -6.01
N LEU A 82 -12.05 26.66 -5.86
CA LEU A 82 -12.96 25.54 -5.90
C LEU A 82 -13.61 25.38 -4.53
N SER A 83 -14.94 25.39 -4.48
CA SER A 83 -15.68 25.29 -3.22
C SER A 83 -15.60 23.88 -2.63
N TYR A 84 -15.29 23.78 -1.35
CA TYR A 84 -15.32 22.50 -0.60
C TYR A 84 -15.74 22.74 0.85
N THR A 85 -16.22 21.70 1.50
CA THR A 85 -16.51 21.70 2.94
C THR A 85 -15.97 20.44 3.59
N THR A 86 -15.50 20.57 4.83
CA THR A 86 -14.96 19.48 5.63
C THR A 86 -15.70 19.38 6.95
N ALA A 87 -15.48 18.33 7.72
CA ALA A 87 -15.83 18.33 9.14
C ALA A 87 -15.12 19.48 9.89
N SER A 88 -15.61 19.83 11.07
CA SER A 88 -15.07 20.94 11.87
C SER A 88 -13.58 20.82 12.22
N ASN A 89 -13.03 19.61 12.15
CA ASN A 89 -11.62 19.31 12.38
C ASN A 89 -10.77 19.34 11.10
N GLY A 90 -11.33 19.72 9.94
CA GLY A 90 -10.62 19.78 8.66
C GLY A 90 -10.41 18.42 7.95
N TYR A 91 -11.08 17.35 8.39
CA TYR A 91 -10.98 16.01 7.81
C TYR A 91 -12.29 15.54 7.16
N LEU A 92 -12.45 14.24 6.97
CA LEU A 92 -13.68 13.65 6.43
C LEU A 92 -14.87 13.86 7.40
N PRO A 93 -16.10 14.01 6.84
CA PRO A 93 -16.43 13.98 5.43
C PRO A 93 -15.93 15.23 4.69
N LEU A 94 -15.48 15.03 3.43
CA LEU A 94 -15.10 16.09 2.52
C LEU A 94 -16.14 16.18 1.40
N THR A 95 -16.80 17.33 1.24
CA THR A 95 -17.63 17.60 0.07
C THR A 95 -16.90 18.55 -0.86
N VAL A 96 -16.71 18.13 -2.11
CA VAL A 96 -16.14 18.94 -3.18
C VAL A 96 -17.27 19.41 -4.09
N ASN A 97 -17.33 20.72 -4.39
CA ASN A 97 -18.36 21.32 -5.22
C ASN A 97 -17.72 22.31 -6.20
N GLY A 98 -17.53 21.89 -7.43
CA GLY A 98 -16.90 22.68 -8.48
C GLY A 98 -16.12 21.83 -9.45
N VAL A 99 -15.43 22.48 -10.40
CA VAL A 99 -14.64 21.84 -11.44
C VAL A 99 -13.21 22.31 -11.36
N LEU A 100 -12.26 21.37 -11.35
CA LEU A 100 -10.84 21.67 -11.53
C LEU A 100 -10.63 22.37 -12.89
N LYS A 101 -9.77 23.37 -12.91
CA LYS A 101 -9.38 24.11 -14.11
C LYS A 101 -7.98 23.69 -14.53
N SER A 102 -7.72 23.63 -15.84
CA SER A 102 -6.36 23.47 -16.37
C SER A 102 -5.44 24.62 -15.92
N GLY A 103 -4.14 24.40 -15.86
CA GLY A 103 -3.14 25.38 -15.44
C GLY A 103 -2.09 24.81 -14.48
N ASP A 104 -1.55 25.67 -13.62
CA ASP A 104 -0.44 25.31 -12.76
C ASP A 104 -0.91 24.72 -11.42
N TYR A 105 -0.29 23.60 -11.06
CA TYR A 105 -0.52 22.85 -9.83
C TYR A 105 0.78 22.68 -9.06
N GLU A 106 0.73 22.71 -7.75
CA GLU A 106 1.88 22.45 -6.89
C GLU A 106 1.49 21.46 -5.80
N LEU A 107 2.35 20.47 -5.56
CA LEU A 107 2.22 19.47 -4.50
C LEU A 107 3.57 19.22 -3.80
N PRO A 108 3.58 18.97 -2.48
CA PRO A 108 4.76 18.44 -1.81
C PRO A 108 4.98 16.97 -2.20
N GLY A 109 6.24 16.58 -2.47
CA GLY A 109 6.62 15.23 -2.87
C GLY A 109 6.77 14.26 -1.69
N ASN A 110 6.90 14.76 -0.47
CA ASN A 110 7.22 14.00 0.73
C ASN A 110 6.00 13.64 1.61
N VAL A 111 4.78 13.92 1.16
CA VAL A 111 3.56 13.57 1.93
C VAL A 111 3.02 12.21 1.52
N SER A 112 2.66 12.07 0.25
CA SER A 112 2.23 10.80 -0.34
C SER A 112 2.15 10.89 -1.87
N SER A 113 2.74 9.93 -2.56
CA SER A 113 2.62 9.77 -4.02
C SER A 113 1.17 9.63 -4.51
N GLN A 114 0.24 9.24 -3.63
CA GLN A 114 -1.18 9.09 -3.97
C GLN A 114 -1.84 10.43 -4.38
N PHE A 115 -1.39 11.57 -3.84
CA PHE A 115 -1.87 12.88 -4.26
C PHE A 115 -1.45 13.19 -5.70
N ILE A 116 -0.21 12.87 -6.04
CA ILE A 116 0.33 13.03 -7.39
C ILE A 116 -0.46 12.13 -8.35
N SER A 117 -0.55 10.83 -8.06
CA SER A 117 -1.31 9.87 -8.86
C SER A 117 -2.76 10.29 -9.10
N GLY A 118 -3.44 10.80 -8.06
CA GLY A 118 -4.81 11.29 -8.18
C GLY A 118 -4.94 12.44 -9.18
N LEU A 119 -4.02 13.41 -9.17
CA LEU A 119 -4.01 14.49 -10.17
C LEU A 119 -3.64 13.96 -11.56
N LEU A 120 -2.65 13.07 -11.68
CA LEU A 120 -2.27 12.46 -12.95
C LEU A 120 -3.41 11.67 -13.62
N PHE A 121 -4.37 11.13 -12.84
CA PHE A 121 -5.58 10.52 -13.38
C PHE A 121 -6.59 11.55 -13.90
N ALA A 122 -6.68 12.73 -13.30
CA ALA A 122 -7.72 13.71 -13.57
C ALA A 122 -7.29 14.77 -14.61
N LEU A 123 -6.09 15.33 -14.48
CA LEU A 123 -5.64 16.48 -15.28
C LEU A 123 -5.62 16.25 -16.79
N PRO A 124 -5.29 15.04 -17.33
CA PRO A 124 -5.36 14.77 -18.75
C PRO A 124 -6.77 14.93 -19.36
N LEU A 125 -7.82 14.82 -18.54
CA LEU A 125 -9.21 14.91 -18.97
C LEU A 125 -9.73 16.36 -19.05
N LEU A 126 -8.98 17.32 -18.51
CA LEU A 126 -9.30 18.75 -18.62
C LEU A 126 -9.15 19.24 -20.06
N ALA A 127 -9.88 20.30 -20.43
CA ALA A 127 -9.86 20.80 -21.80
C ALA A 127 -8.51 21.43 -22.22
N GLY A 128 -7.82 22.07 -21.28
CA GLY A 128 -6.53 22.72 -21.50
C GLY A 128 -5.37 21.99 -20.83
N ASP A 129 -4.15 22.40 -21.18
CA ASP A 129 -2.92 21.84 -20.64
C ASP A 129 -2.73 22.22 -19.16
N SER A 130 -2.03 21.35 -18.44
CA SER A 130 -1.68 21.58 -17.03
C SER A 130 -0.21 21.27 -16.76
N VAL A 131 0.34 21.94 -15.76
CA VAL A 131 1.67 21.69 -15.24
C VAL A 131 1.55 21.34 -13.76
N LEU A 132 2.09 20.21 -13.37
CA LEU A 132 2.18 19.82 -11.95
C LEU A 132 3.63 19.90 -11.49
N LYS A 133 3.91 20.79 -10.52
CA LYS A 133 5.23 20.97 -9.91
C LYS A 133 5.29 20.31 -8.54
N ILE A 134 6.34 19.56 -8.30
CA ILE A 134 6.64 18.94 -7.01
C ILE A 134 7.61 19.84 -6.25
N THR A 135 7.19 20.29 -5.06
CA THR A 135 7.87 21.37 -4.31
C THR A 135 8.89 20.89 -3.27
N SER A 136 8.97 19.57 -3.03
CA SER A 136 9.97 18.95 -2.15
C SER A 136 10.49 17.66 -2.78
N ALA A 137 11.48 17.02 -2.17
CA ALA A 137 11.96 15.70 -2.63
C ALA A 137 10.79 14.71 -2.77
N LEU A 138 10.77 13.99 -3.89
CA LEU A 138 9.75 12.98 -4.14
C LEU A 138 10.12 11.69 -3.41
N GLU A 139 9.23 11.24 -2.53
CA GLU A 139 9.30 9.91 -1.90
C GLU A 139 8.35 8.95 -2.61
N SER A 140 8.70 7.66 -2.58
CA SER A 140 7.95 6.60 -3.28
C SER A 140 7.76 6.89 -4.78
N GLN A 141 8.85 7.27 -5.44
CA GLN A 141 8.90 7.55 -6.88
C GLN A 141 8.35 6.38 -7.69
N SER A 142 8.66 5.14 -7.32
CA SER A 142 8.19 3.91 -7.96
C SER A 142 6.68 3.83 -8.13
N TYR A 143 5.90 4.36 -7.18
CA TYR A 143 4.43 4.40 -7.31
C TYR A 143 3.95 5.44 -8.32
N VAL A 144 4.73 6.51 -8.54
CA VAL A 144 4.46 7.47 -9.62
C VAL A 144 4.79 6.85 -10.97
N ASP A 145 5.92 6.13 -11.08
CA ASP A 145 6.32 5.37 -12.27
C ASP A 145 5.26 4.33 -12.65
N LEU A 146 4.76 3.60 -11.66
CA LEU A 146 3.66 2.65 -11.84
C LEU A 146 2.40 3.34 -12.37
N THR A 147 2.08 4.54 -11.85
CA THR A 147 0.95 5.35 -12.30
C THR A 147 1.14 5.79 -13.75
N LEU A 148 2.30 6.35 -14.09
CA LEU A 148 2.63 6.79 -15.46
C LEU A 148 2.60 5.63 -16.46
N SER A 149 3.18 4.48 -16.09
CA SER A 149 3.14 3.26 -16.90
C SER A 149 1.70 2.78 -17.13
N CYS A 150 0.89 2.79 -16.08
CA CYS A 150 -0.52 2.43 -16.17
C CYS A 150 -1.27 3.39 -17.12
N LEU A 151 -1.11 4.70 -16.94
CA LEU A 151 -1.72 5.72 -17.79
C LEU A 151 -1.33 5.55 -19.27
N ALA A 152 -0.05 5.30 -19.55
CA ALA A 152 0.45 5.06 -20.91
C ALA A 152 -0.22 3.84 -21.57
N LYS A 153 -0.45 2.74 -20.83
CA LYS A 153 -1.17 1.56 -21.32
C LYS A 153 -2.61 1.88 -21.73
N TYR A 154 -3.21 2.89 -21.13
CA TYR A 154 -4.56 3.36 -21.46
C TYR A 154 -4.56 4.59 -22.37
N GLY A 155 -3.43 4.93 -23.01
CA GLY A 155 -3.30 5.95 -24.04
C GLY A 155 -3.19 7.38 -23.53
N ILE A 156 -2.89 7.58 -22.25
CA ILE A 156 -2.59 8.88 -21.65
C ILE A 156 -1.08 9.11 -21.69
N VAL A 157 -0.66 10.25 -22.19
CA VAL A 157 0.76 10.64 -22.31
C VAL A 157 1.03 11.81 -21.37
N ILE A 158 2.01 11.66 -20.50
CA ILE A 158 2.48 12.67 -19.55
C ILE A 158 4.00 12.70 -19.62
N GLU A 159 4.56 13.87 -19.88
CA GLU A 159 6.01 14.10 -19.87
C GLU A 159 6.43 14.67 -18.51
N HIS A 160 7.64 14.37 -18.07
CA HIS A 160 8.16 14.93 -16.83
C HIS A 160 9.65 15.27 -16.89
N GLU A 161 10.03 16.27 -16.11
CA GLU A 161 11.41 16.71 -15.92
C GLU A 161 11.88 16.19 -14.55
N ASN A 162 12.64 15.08 -14.54
CA ASN A 162 13.22 14.49 -13.30
C ASN A 162 12.26 14.42 -12.11
N TYR A 163 10.97 14.15 -12.34
CA TYR A 163 9.90 14.06 -11.35
C TYR A 163 9.60 15.33 -10.54
N TYR A 164 10.27 16.44 -10.82
CA TYR A 164 9.93 17.71 -10.17
C TYR A 164 8.87 18.51 -10.91
N LYS A 165 8.64 18.20 -12.19
CA LYS A 165 7.65 18.89 -13.01
C LYS A 165 7.05 17.94 -14.05
N TYR A 166 5.73 17.90 -14.13
CA TYR A 166 4.98 17.10 -15.09
C TYR A 166 4.25 18.02 -16.05
N HIS A 167 4.36 17.74 -17.36
CA HIS A 167 3.66 18.41 -18.44
C HIS A 167 2.52 17.54 -18.91
N ILE A 168 1.29 18.00 -18.77
CA ILE A 168 0.08 17.22 -18.96
C ILE A 168 -0.77 17.90 -20.01
N GLY A 169 -0.75 17.37 -21.24
CA GLY A 169 -1.64 17.84 -22.31
C GLY A 169 -3.10 17.56 -21.93
N GLY A 170 -3.96 18.53 -22.17
CA GLY A 170 -5.41 18.41 -21.93
C GLY A 170 -6.15 17.69 -23.05
N GLY A 171 -7.44 17.46 -22.85
CA GLY A 171 -8.33 16.84 -23.85
C GLY A 171 -8.02 15.38 -24.18
N GLN A 172 -7.18 14.72 -23.41
CA GLN A 172 -6.84 13.32 -23.61
C GLN A 172 -8.03 12.40 -23.23
N LYS A 173 -8.03 11.21 -23.78
CA LYS A 173 -9.08 10.22 -23.53
C LYS A 173 -8.46 8.87 -23.21
N TYR A 174 -8.93 8.25 -22.15
CA TYR A 174 -8.58 6.86 -21.84
C TYR A 174 -9.08 5.92 -22.93
N ARG A 175 -8.23 5.00 -23.36
CA ARG A 175 -8.54 3.98 -24.35
C ARG A 175 -8.72 2.64 -23.68
N CYS A 176 -9.76 1.90 -24.06
CA CYS A 176 -9.94 0.54 -23.60
C CYS A 176 -8.79 -0.35 -24.07
N GLY A 177 -8.33 -1.23 -23.19
CA GLY A 177 -7.27 -2.20 -23.48
C GLY A 177 -7.44 -3.48 -22.70
N ARG A 178 -6.82 -4.56 -23.17
CA ARG A 178 -6.74 -5.80 -22.43
C ARG A 178 -5.45 -5.76 -21.59
N ASN A 179 -5.58 -5.69 -20.28
CA ASN A 179 -4.45 -5.64 -19.37
C ASN A 179 -4.57 -6.74 -18.32
N MET A 180 -3.42 -7.32 -17.97
CA MET A 180 -3.32 -8.22 -16.82
C MET A 180 -2.73 -7.43 -15.66
N VAL A 181 -3.40 -7.47 -14.51
CA VAL A 181 -2.86 -6.92 -13.28
C VAL A 181 -1.81 -7.92 -12.78
N GLU A 182 -0.60 -7.43 -12.58
CA GLU A 182 0.49 -8.23 -12.00
C GLU A 182 0.25 -8.54 -10.52
N GLY A 183 0.96 -9.54 -9.99
CA GLY A 183 0.93 -9.86 -8.56
C GLY A 183 1.47 -8.72 -7.71
N ASP A 184 0.95 -8.62 -6.49
CA ASP A 184 1.33 -7.58 -5.53
C ASP A 184 2.60 -7.99 -4.77
N TRP A 185 3.70 -7.27 -5.02
CA TRP A 185 4.98 -7.51 -4.36
C TRP A 185 4.95 -7.26 -2.86
N SER A 186 4.11 -6.32 -2.41
CA SER A 186 3.97 -6.07 -0.98
C SER A 186 3.29 -7.24 -0.24
N GLN A 187 2.39 -7.97 -0.92
CA GLN A 187 1.78 -9.18 -0.37
C GLN A 187 2.73 -10.38 -0.50
N ALA A 188 3.45 -10.49 -1.62
CA ALA A 188 4.44 -11.54 -1.81
C ALA A 188 5.57 -11.48 -0.76
N ALA A 189 5.91 -10.30 -0.26
CA ALA A 189 6.95 -10.11 0.75
C ALA A 189 6.73 -10.97 1.99
N PHE A 190 5.48 -11.14 2.45
CA PHE A 190 5.16 -12.00 3.61
C PHE A 190 5.55 -13.46 3.34
N TRP A 191 5.28 -13.94 2.14
CA TRP A 191 5.57 -15.32 1.76
C TRP A 191 7.06 -15.56 1.45
N LEU A 192 7.73 -14.56 0.88
CA LEU A 192 9.19 -14.64 0.64
C LEU A 192 9.94 -14.64 1.98
N VAL A 193 9.54 -13.83 2.95
CA VAL A 193 10.10 -13.86 4.31
C VAL A 193 9.76 -15.19 4.99
N ALA A 194 8.50 -15.64 4.93
CA ALA A 194 8.10 -16.92 5.49
C ALA A 194 8.90 -18.09 4.89
N GLY A 195 9.14 -18.08 3.59
CA GLY A 195 9.96 -19.06 2.90
C GLY A 195 11.43 -19.04 3.36
N THR A 196 11.98 -17.85 3.59
CA THR A 196 13.34 -17.68 4.13
C THR A 196 13.46 -18.19 5.57
N LEU A 197 12.42 -18.01 6.38
CA LEU A 197 12.40 -18.39 7.79
C LEU A 197 12.09 -19.89 8.03
N SER A 198 11.38 -20.55 7.12
CA SER A 198 10.85 -21.90 7.39
C SER A 198 11.20 -22.93 6.32
N ARG A 199 10.43 -22.96 5.25
CA ARG A 199 10.58 -23.93 4.15
C ARG A 199 10.41 -23.20 2.81
N GLN A 200 10.78 -23.88 1.73
CA GLN A 200 10.65 -23.33 0.39
C GLN A 200 9.19 -22.91 0.10
N ILE A 201 9.03 -21.64 -0.33
CA ILE A 201 7.77 -21.07 -0.82
C ILE A 201 8.03 -20.41 -2.18
N THR A 202 7.16 -20.70 -3.15
CA THR A 202 7.19 -20.09 -4.49
C THR A 202 6.00 -19.17 -4.67
N CYS A 203 6.27 -17.89 -4.96
CA CYS A 203 5.28 -16.89 -5.34
C CYS A 203 5.18 -16.82 -6.85
N THR A 204 3.98 -16.99 -7.40
CA THR A 204 3.70 -16.96 -8.84
C THR A 204 2.91 -15.72 -9.23
N GLY A 205 2.96 -15.34 -10.53
CA GLY A 205 2.22 -14.19 -11.05
C GLY A 205 2.85 -12.84 -10.73
N LEU A 206 4.05 -12.82 -10.16
CA LEU A 206 4.85 -11.61 -10.00
C LEU A 206 5.49 -11.22 -11.34
N ASN A 207 5.64 -9.93 -11.58
CA ASN A 207 6.37 -9.43 -12.73
C ASN A 207 7.81 -9.14 -12.32
N ARG A 208 8.77 -9.79 -12.97
CA ARG A 208 10.22 -9.58 -12.75
C ARG A 208 10.71 -8.19 -13.14
N ASP A 209 9.97 -7.51 -14.04
CA ASP A 209 10.25 -6.16 -14.51
C ASP A 209 9.23 -5.16 -13.92
N SER A 210 8.71 -5.46 -12.73
CA SER A 210 7.71 -4.64 -12.04
C SER A 210 8.28 -3.27 -11.65
N LEU A 211 7.44 -2.27 -11.74
CA LEU A 211 7.71 -0.93 -11.21
C LEU A 211 7.27 -0.77 -9.76
N GLN A 212 6.76 -1.82 -9.12
CA GLN A 212 6.43 -1.78 -7.69
C GLN A 212 7.71 -1.64 -6.86
N GLY A 213 7.80 -0.60 -6.02
CA GLY A 213 8.98 -0.38 -5.16
C GLY A 213 9.25 -1.53 -4.21
N ASP A 214 8.19 -2.22 -3.79
CA ASP A 214 8.28 -3.36 -2.89
C ASP A 214 8.95 -4.62 -3.50
N MET A 215 9.19 -4.64 -4.83
CA MET A 215 9.99 -5.68 -5.49
C MET A 215 11.41 -5.78 -4.89
N VAL A 216 11.93 -4.72 -4.33
CA VAL A 216 13.23 -4.67 -3.66
C VAL A 216 13.35 -5.66 -2.50
N VAL A 217 12.24 -6.23 -2.01
CA VAL A 217 12.23 -7.26 -0.95
C VAL A 217 13.13 -8.45 -1.31
N ALA A 218 13.14 -8.87 -2.58
CA ALA A 218 13.99 -9.98 -3.02
C ALA A 218 15.48 -9.65 -2.87
N ASP A 219 15.87 -8.44 -3.26
CA ASP A 219 17.25 -7.96 -3.14
C ASP A 219 17.64 -7.74 -1.66
N ILE A 220 16.74 -7.21 -0.84
CA ILE A 220 16.99 -7.04 0.60
C ILE A 220 17.22 -8.41 1.26
N ILE A 221 16.35 -9.39 1.02
CA ILE A 221 16.50 -10.74 1.58
C ILE A 221 17.83 -11.38 1.11
N ASN A 222 18.19 -11.23 -0.18
CA ASN A 222 19.46 -11.75 -0.69
C ASN A 222 20.68 -11.03 -0.06
N ARG A 223 20.64 -9.71 0.13
CA ARG A 223 21.71 -8.96 0.85
C ARG A 223 21.84 -9.40 2.31
N MET A 224 20.73 -9.80 2.94
CA MET A 224 20.74 -10.38 4.28
C MET A 224 21.33 -11.80 4.31
N GLY A 225 21.64 -12.41 3.17
CA GLY A 225 22.15 -13.80 3.06
C GLY A 225 21.06 -14.83 2.79
N GLY A 226 19.81 -14.41 2.59
CA GLY A 226 18.70 -15.26 2.17
C GLY A 226 18.89 -15.78 0.74
N LYS A 227 17.98 -16.63 0.30
CA LYS A 227 18.03 -17.28 -1.02
C LYS A 227 16.71 -17.10 -1.76
N ILE A 228 16.60 -15.99 -2.50
CA ILE A 228 15.50 -15.75 -3.43
C ILE A 228 16.02 -15.98 -4.84
N THR A 229 15.34 -16.87 -5.58
CA THR A 229 15.62 -17.14 -6.99
C THR A 229 14.39 -16.83 -7.84
N CYS A 230 14.61 -16.42 -9.09
CA CYS A 230 13.56 -16.19 -10.06
C CYS A 230 13.79 -17.15 -11.25
N ASP A 231 12.76 -17.90 -11.65
CA ASP A 231 12.82 -18.77 -12.82
C ASP A 231 12.49 -18.01 -14.12
N ALA A 232 12.51 -18.73 -15.24
CA ALA A 232 12.25 -18.16 -16.56
C ALA A 232 10.79 -17.69 -16.73
N GLU A 233 9.87 -18.27 -15.97
CA GLU A 233 8.45 -17.94 -15.93
C GLU A 233 8.13 -16.74 -15.01
N GLY A 234 9.15 -16.22 -14.29
CA GLY A 234 8.99 -15.10 -13.36
C GLY A 234 8.49 -15.51 -11.97
N ASN A 235 8.50 -16.81 -11.64
CA ASN A 235 8.17 -17.28 -10.31
C ASN A 235 9.35 -17.03 -9.35
N HIS A 236 9.06 -16.45 -8.19
CA HIS A 236 10.06 -16.15 -7.17
C HIS A 236 9.98 -17.16 -6.05
N THR A 237 11.10 -17.86 -5.82
CA THR A 237 11.19 -18.90 -4.80
C THR A 237 12.14 -18.48 -3.69
N ALA A 238 11.59 -18.41 -2.47
CA ALA A 238 12.36 -18.25 -1.23
C ALA A 238 12.69 -19.64 -0.66
N SER A 239 13.94 -19.83 -0.23
CA SER A 239 14.39 -21.05 0.45
C SER A 239 14.96 -20.70 1.82
N SER A 240 14.77 -21.62 2.78
CA SER A 240 15.28 -21.44 4.15
C SER A 240 16.77 -21.13 4.15
N ALA A 241 17.14 -20.08 4.88
CA ALA A 241 18.52 -19.62 5.02
C ALA A 241 18.73 -18.86 6.32
N SER A 242 19.95 -18.92 6.85
CA SER A 242 20.39 -18.00 7.89
C SER A 242 20.63 -16.61 7.29
N THR A 243 20.20 -15.58 8.02
CA THR A 243 20.29 -14.19 7.55
C THR A 243 21.09 -13.34 8.53
N ASN A 244 21.65 -12.23 8.02
CA ASN A 244 22.47 -11.29 8.77
C ASN A 244 21.84 -9.89 8.75
N GLY A 245 22.15 -9.10 9.75
CA GLY A 245 21.74 -7.72 9.84
C GLY A 245 22.34 -6.87 8.70
N VAL A 246 21.53 -5.95 8.19
CA VAL A 246 21.90 -4.98 7.14
C VAL A 246 21.25 -3.63 7.41
N VAL A 247 21.66 -2.59 6.68
CA VAL A 247 20.91 -1.34 6.61
C VAL A 247 19.82 -1.44 5.52
N ILE A 248 18.59 -1.08 5.89
CA ILE A 248 17.43 -1.06 4.99
C ILE A 248 16.90 0.36 4.91
N ASP A 249 16.87 0.93 3.71
CA ASP A 249 16.23 2.22 3.43
C ASP A 249 14.74 1.99 3.11
N ALA A 250 13.86 2.60 3.89
CA ALA A 250 12.42 2.45 3.80
C ALA A 250 11.73 3.47 2.87
N ALA A 251 12.47 4.43 2.31
CA ALA A 251 11.92 5.56 1.57
C ALA A 251 10.99 5.12 0.42
N ASP A 252 11.40 4.11 -0.36
CA ASP A 252 10.66 3.63 -1.52
C ASP A 252 9.87 2.32 -1.29
N CYS A 253 10.05 1.67 -0.14
CA CYS A 253 9.42 0.39 0.17
C CYS A 253 8.80 0.31 1.58
N PRO A 254 8.05 1.34 2.04
CA PRO A 254 7.56 1.41 3.41
C PRO A 254 6.61 0.25 3.78
N ASP A 255 5.98 -0.35 2.80
CA ASP A 255 4.91 -1.33 3.03
C ASP A 255 5.45 -2.75 3.33
N ILE A 256 6.70 -3.05 2.99
CA ILE A 256 7.36 -4.32 3.33
C ILE A 256 8.19 -4.25 4.63
N ILE A 257 8.36 -3.06 5.21
CA ILE A 257 9.15 -2.87 6.44
C ILE A 257 8.64 -3.70 7.62
N PRO A 258 7.33 -3.81 7.88
CA PRO A 258 6.85 -4.64 8.99
C PRO A 258 7.33 -6.09 8.91
N VAL A 259 7.22 -6.74 7.76
CA VAL A 259 7.66 -8.14 7.62
C VAL A 259 9.17 -8.28 7.57
N LEU A 260 9.91 -7.30 7.02
CA LEU A 260 11.38 -7.30 7.08
C LEU A 260 11.90 -7.11 8.51
N THR A 261 11.15 -6.38 9.37
CA THR A 261 11.48 -6.28 10.80
C THR A 261 11.39 -7.64 11.49
N VAL A 262 10.46 -8.51 11.07
CA VAL A 262 10.38 -9.90 11.56
C VAL A 262 11.62 -10.70 11.14
N LEU A 263 12.02 -10.62 9.87
CA LEU A 263 13.24 -11.29 9.39
C LEU A 263 14.48 -10.81 10.16
N ALA A 264 14.61 -9.49 10.31
CA ALA A 264 15.70 -8.87 11.06
C ALA A 264 15.73 -9.31 12.54
N ALA A 265 14.56 -9.52 13.15
CA ALA A 265 14.47 -9.91 14.57
C ALA A 265 15.08 -11.29 14.86
N VAL A 266 15.27 -12.13 13.85
CA VAL A 266 15.91 -13.45 13.98
C VAL A 266 17.17 -13.62 13.14
N SER A 267 17.65 -12.55 12.51
CA SER A 267 18.91 -12.51 11.79
C SER A 267 20.10 -12.43 12.75
N GLU A 268 21.28 -12.79 12.29
CA GLU A 268 22.51 -12.58 13.07
C GLU A 268 22.96 -11.10 13.00
N GLY A 269 23.36 -10.54 14.12
CA GLY A 269 23.86 -9.16 14.18
C GLY A 269 22.75 -8.11 14.35
N THR A 270 22.95 -6.93 13.76
CA THR A 270 22.04 -5.78 13.91
C THR A 270 21.57 -5.28 12.55
N THR A 271 20.26 -5.08 12.43
CA THR A 271 19.63 -4.40 11.28
C THR A 271 19.26 -2.98 11.69
N GLU A 272 19.53 -2.03 10.82
CA GLU A 272 19.07 -0.66 10.94
C GLU A 272 18.08 -0.36 9.81
N ILE A 273 16.90 0.14 10.16
CA ILE A 273 15.91 0.63 9.20
C ILE A 273 15.91 2.15 9.30
N ILE A 274 16.11 2.81 8.15
CA ILE A 274 16.23 4.27 8.04
C ILE A 274 15.19 4.83 7.08
N ASN A 275 14.95 6.14 7.12
CA ASN A 275 13.99 6.86 6.26
C ASN A 275 12.57 6.30 6.35
N ALA A 276 12.15 5.92 7.55
CA ALA A 276 10.91 5.19 7.81
C ALA A 276 9.80 6.06 8.45
N GLY A 277 9.99 7.37 8.59
CA GLY A 277 9.06 8.27 9.29
C GLY A 277 7.63 8.23 8.76
N ARG A 278 7.43 7.99 7.46
CA ARG A 278 6.11 7.85 6.84
C ARG A 278 5.31 6.65 7.36
N LEU A 279 5.94 5.66 7.95
CA LEU A 279 5.25 4.52 8.56
C LEU A 279 4.38 4.94 9.76
N ARG A 280 4.66 6.11 10.36
CA ARG A 280 3.89 6.63 11.50
C ARG A 280 2.49 7.11 11.13
N ILE A 281 2.29 7.51 9.88
CA ILE A 281 1.03 8.09 9.38
C ILE A 281 0.25 7.15 8.46
N LYS A 282 0.55 5.85 8.53
CA LYS A 282 -0.17 4.79 7.80
C LYS A 282 -1.48 4.40 8.52
N GLU A 283 -1.94 3.17 8.39
CA GLU A 283 -3.13 2.63 9.06
C GLU A 283 -3.01 2.70 10.60
N CYS A 284 -1.78 2.53 11.09
CA CYS A 284 -1.35 2.80 12.47
C CYS A 284 0.04 3.42 12.45
N ASP A 285 0.61 3.77 13.61
CA ASP A 285 2.06 4.01 13.71
C ASP A 285 2.78 2.64 13.65
N ARG A 286 3.23 2.26 12.45
CA ARG A 286 3.84 0.96 12.20
C ARG A 286 5.19 0.78 12.90
N LEU A 287 5.95 1.87 13.15
CA LEU A 287 7.20 1.79 13.90
C LEU A 287 6.93 1.44 15.35
N ALA A 288 6.01 2.15 16.00
CA ALA A 288 5.58 1.87 17.36
C ALA A 288 4.95 0.46 17.48
N ALA A 289 4.08 0.08 16.53
CA ALA A 289 3.43 -1.22 16.53
C ALA A 289 4.43 -2.37 16.44
N MET A 290 5.34 -2.35 15.44
CA MET A 290 6.33 -3.43 15.30
C MET A 290 7.29 -3.49 16.48
N THR A 291 7.69 -2.34 17.03
CA THR A 291 8.52 -2.30 18.25
C THR A 291 7.80 -2.92 19.44
N SER A 292 6.57 -2.49 19.70
CA SER A 292 5.78 -3.01 20.81
C SER A 292 5.54 -4.51 20.67
N GLU A 293 5.00 -4.94 19.53
CA GLU A 293 4.50 -6.30 19.39
C GLU A 293 5.63 -7.33 19.25
N LEU A 294 6.70 -7.04 18.54
CA LEU A 294 7.83 -7.96 18.47
C LEU A 294 8.58 -8.07 19.81
N ASN A 295 8.69 -6.98 20.57
CA ASN A 295 9.30 -7.05 21.89
C ASN A 295 8.49 -7.89 22.87
N LYS A 296 7.14 -7.93 22.79
CA LYS A 296 6.30 -8.87 23.52
C LYS A 296 6.61 -10.32 23.16
N LEU A 297 7.00 -10.59 21.92
CA LEU A 297 7.42 -11.91 21.46
C LEU A 297 8.88 -12.24 21.85
N GLY A 298 9.57 -11.33 22.53
CA GLY A 298 10.95 -11.54 22.98
C GLY A 298 12.02 -11.06 22.00
N ALA A 299 11.69 -10.27 20.99
CA ALA A 299 12.66 -9.60 20.13
C ALA A 299 13.42 -8.48 20.86
N ALA A 300 14.35 -7.83 20.19
CA ALA A 300 15.09 -6.68 20.68
C ALA A 300 15.05 -5.56 19.66
N VAL A 301 13.90 -4.91 19.54
CA VAL A 301 13.64 -3.79 18.64
C VAL A 301 13.67 -2.48 19.42
N THR A 302 14.42 -1.51 18.94
CA THR A 302 14.47 -0.15 19.47
C THR A 302 13.91 0.80 18.43
N GLU A 303 12.90 1.57 18.82
CA GLU A 303 12.29 2.59 18.00
C GLU A 303 13.14 3.86 17.95
N LEU A 304 13.33 4.42 16.75
CA LEU A 304 13.91 5.73 16.52
C LEU A 304 12.83 6.69 16.00
N SER A 305 13.13 7.99 15.93
CA SER A 305 12.19 8.99 15.36
C SER A 305 11.83 8.68 13.91
N ASP A 306 12.79 8.18 13.12
CA ASP A 306 12.67 7.90 11.68
C ASP A 306 13.16 6.50 11.30
N GLY A 307 13.02 5.51 12.17
CA GLY A 307 13.51 4.18 11.89
C GLY A 307 13.45 3.21 13.05
N LEU A 308 14.14 2.08 12.88
CA LEU A 308 14.25 1.02 13.88
C LEU A 308 15.69 0.50 13.95
N ILE A 309 16.14 0.13 15.15
CA ILE A 309 17.33 -0.69 15.36
C ILE A 309 16.87 -2.05 15.88
N ILE A 310 17.23 -3.13 15.19
CA ILE A 310 16.84 -4.50 15.52
C ILE A 310 18.09 -5.31 15.82
N LYS A 311 18.25 -5.76 17.06
CA LYS A 311 19.28 -6.73 17.44
C LYS A 311 18.69 -8.12 17.26
N GLY A 312 19.18 -8.86 16.27
CA GLY A 312 18.65 -10.16 15.93
C GLY A 312 18.87 -11.22 17.01
N ARG A 313 18.02 -12.22 17.00
CA ARG A 313 18.00 -13.39 17.90
C ARG A 313 17.87 -14.68 17.09
N PRO A 314 18.95 -15.19 16.51
CA PRO A 314 18.92 -16.39 15.65
C PRO A 314 18.33 -17.64 16.33
N GLU A 315 18.31 -17.65 17.66
CA GLU A 315 17.69 -18.72 18.46
C GLU A 315 16.13 -18.68 18.42
N GLY A 316 15.56 -17.70 17.75
CA GLY A 316 14.12 -17.51 17.61
C GLY A 316 13.47 -16.72 18.76
N LEU A 317 12.17 -16.49 18.64
CA LEU A 317 11.36 -15.71 19.53
C LEU A 317 10.58 -16.61 20.54
N GLN A 318 9.96 -15.99 21.55
CA GLN A 318 9.27 -16.75 22.60
C GLN A 318 7.83 -17.11 22.23
N GLY A 319 7.11 -16.22 21.58
CA GLY A 319 5.66 -16.28 21.41
C GLY A 319 4.91 -15.55 22.51
N GLY A 320 3.58 -15.41 22.37
CA GLY A 320 2.74 -14.70 23.32
C GLY A 320 1.55 -14.00 22.69
N CYS A 321 0.94 -13.05 23.43
CA CYS A 321 -0.22 -12.29 22.97
C CYS A 321 0.22 -10.95 22.39
N VAL A 322 -0.28 -10.64 21.21
CA VAL A 322 0.04 -9.43 20.42
C VAL A 322 -1.22 -8.84 19.79
N ASP A 323 -1.15 -7.59 19.39
CA ASP A 323 -2.24 -6.87 18.78
C ASP A 323 -1.89 -6.46 17.34
N SER A 324 -2.86 -6.54 16.44
CA SER A 324 -2.71 -6.14 15.04
C SER A 324 -2.70 -4.62 14.85
N TRP A 325 -3.05 -3.84 15.86
CA TRP A 325 -3.27 -2.40 15.77
C TRP A 325 -4.26 -2.00 14.67
N ASN A 326 -5.18 -2.90 14.35
CA ASN A 326 -6.12 -2.78 13.23
C ASN A 326 -5.41 -2.51 11.88
N ASP A 327 -4.18 -2.97 11.72
CA ASP A 327 -3.38 -2.87 10.50
C ASP A 327 -3.06 -4.26 9.95
N HIS A 328 -3.51 -4.51 8.70
CA HIS A 328 -3.32 -5.79 8.03
C HIS A 328 -1.86 -6.19 7.90
N ARG A 329 -0.93 -5.24 7.70
CA ARG A 329 0.50 -5.53 7.57
C ARG A 329 1.12 -5.94 8.90
N ILE A 330 0.65 -5.37 10.01
CA ILE A 330 1.07 -5.79 11.34
C ILE A 330 0.56 -7.20 11.61
N ALA A 331 -0.75 -7.47 11.39
CA ALA A 331 -1.32 -8.80 11.59
C ALA A 331 -0.58 -9.89 10.79
N MET A 332 -0.34 -9.65 9.48
CA MET A 332 0.36 -10.60 8.61
C MET A 332 1.83 -10.77 9.01
N SER A 333 2.51 -9.71 9.43
CA SER A 333 3.89 -9.79 9.94
C SER A 333 3.98 -10.62 11.21
N LEU A 334 3.04 -10.44 12.14
CA LEU A 334 2.98 -11.23 13.38
C LEU A 334 2.64 -12.70 13.11
N ALA A 335 1.82 -12.98 12.09
CA ALA A 335 1.61 -14.35 11.62
C ALA A 335 2.90 -14.99 11.09
N VAL A 336 3.70 -14.25 10.31
CA VAL A 336 5.02 -14.72 9.84
C VAL A 336 5.98 -14.89 11.02
N ALA A 337 5.96 -13.98 12.00
CA ALA A 337 6.78 -14.10 13.21
C ALA A 337 6.48 -15.38 14.01
N SER A 338 5.23 -15.89 13.96
CA SER A 338 4.87 -17.13 14.65
C SER A 338 5.68 -18.34 14.17
N LEU A 339 6.19 -18.33 12.95
CA LEU A 339 6.99 -19.42 12.37
C LEU A 339 8.34 -19.63 13.09
N VAL A 340 8.81 -18.60 13.79
CA VAL A 340 10.10 -18.60 14.53
C VAL A 340 9.90 -18.48 16.04
N CYS A 341 8.67 -18.59 16.51
CA CYS A 341 8.32 -18.58 17.94
C CYS A 341 8.32 -19.98 18.52
N LYS A 342 8.83 -20.11 19.77
CA LYS A 342 8.85 -21.37 20.54
C LYS A 342 7.48 -21.77 21.07
N LYS A 343 6.58 -20.79 21.24
CA LYS A 343 5.19 -20.96 21.74
C LYS A 343 4.22 -20.32 20.75
N ALA A 344 2.95 -20.62 20.90
CA ALA A 344 1.89 -20.01 20.10
C ALA A 344 1.90 -18.46 20.16
N VAL A 345 1.52 -17.84 19.07
CA VAL A 345 1.27 -16.40 18.99
C VAL A 345 -0.23 -16.19 18.87
N ILE A 346 -0.79 -15.37 19.75
CA ILE A 346 -2.20 -14.99 19.76
C ILE A 346 -2.29 -13.57 19.22
N ILE A 347 -2.97 -13.40 18.10
CA ILE A 347 -3.08 -12.11 17.41
C ILE A 347 -4.51 -11.58 17.57
N SER A 348 -4.67 -10.50 18.34
CA SER A 348 -5.95 -9.78 18.46
C SER A 348 -6.19 -8.93 17.21
N GLY A 349 -7.46 -8.81 16.77
CA GLY A 349 -7.85 -8.01 15.61
C GLY A 349 -7.34 -8.57 14.27
N SER A 350 -7.17 -9.90 14.19
CA SER A 350 -6.62 -10.59 13.02
C SER A 350 -7.48 -10.49 11.76
N GLU A 351 -8.75 -10.11 11.88
CA GLU A 351 -9.69 -9.86 10.79
C GLU A 351 -9.31 -8.66 9.92
N CYS A 352 -8.45 -7.76 10.41
CA CYS A 352 -8.00 -6.58 9.65
C CYS A 352 -7.26 -6.93 8.36
N VAL A 353 -6.81 -8.17 8.16
CA VAL A 353 -6.25 -8.64 6.87
C VAL A 353 -7.24 -8.52 5.71
N GLN A 354 -8.55 -8.53 6.00
CA GLN A 354 -9.60 -8.30 5.00
C GLN A 354 -9.44 -6.99 4.22
N LYS A 355 -8.72 -6.02 4.76
CA LYS A 355 -8.49 -4.72 4.11
C LYS A 355 -7.65 -4.82 2.83
N SER A 356 -6.76 -5.81 2.72
CA SER A 356 -5.84 -5.94 1.58
C SER A 356 -5.61 -7.36 1.11
N TYR A 357 -5.79 -8.37 1.97
CA TYR A 357 -5.54 -9.77 1.65
C TYR A 357 -6.59 -10.68 2.33
N PRO A 358 -7.83 -10.70 1.82
CA PRO A 358 -8.91 -11.47 2.45
C PRO A 358 -8.61 -12.96 2.61
N GLU A 359 -7.87 -13.55 1.67
CA GLU A 359 -7.53 -14.98 1.68
C GLU A 359 -6.27 -15.31 2.48
N PHE A 360 -5.62 -14.35 3.15
CA PHE A 360 -4.33 -14.53 3.83
C PHE A 360 -4.32 -15.73 4.78
N TRP A 361 -5.33 -15.86 5.63
CA TRP A 361 -5.39 -16.95 6.60
C TRP A 361 -5.59 -18.31 5.94
N GLN A 362 -6.34 -18.35 4.83
CA GLN A 362 -6.51 -19.58 4.04
C GLN A 362 -5.19 -20.00 3.39
N ASP A 363 -4.47 -19.04 2.80
CA ASP A 363 -3.16 -19.29 2.18
C ASP A 363 -2.12 -19.70 3.22
N PHE A 364 -2.11 -19.04 4.39
CA PHE A 364 -1.24 -19.41 5.51
C PHE A 364 -1.46 -20.86 5.94
N THR A 365 -2.71 -21.31 6.05
CA THR A 365 -3.07 -22.70 6.38
C THR A 365 -2.68 -23.66 5.26
N THR A 366 -2.95 -23.30 4.00
CA THR A 366 -2.60 -24.12 2.82
C THR A 366 -1.09 -24.36 2.73
N LEU A 367 -0.30 -23.36 3.11
CA LEU A 367 1.16 -23.45 3.19
C LEU A 367 1.66 -24.20 4.43
N GLY A 368 0.75 -24.71 5.27
CA GLY A 368 1.06 -25.56 6.44
C GLY A 368 1.16 -24.81 7.76
N GLY A 369 0.73 -23.56 7.80
CA GLY A 369 0.51 -22.84 9.06
C GLY A 369 -0.68 -23.41 9.82
N MET A 370 -0.60 -23.47 11.14
CA MET A 370 -1.71 -23.92 12.00
C MET A 370 -2.42 -22.72 12.61
N ILE A 371 -3.72 -22.62 12.38
CA ILE A 371 -4.55 -21.56 12.92
C ILE A 371 -5.66 -22.16 13.78
N LYS A 372 -5.90 -21.55 14.93
CA LYS A 372 -7.07 -21.80 15.76
C LYS A 372 -7.71 -20.47 16.13
N THR A 373 -9.00 -20.33 15.85
CA THR A 373 -9.77 -19.20 16.37
C THR A 373 -10.06 -19.43 17.85
N VAL A 374 -9.72 -18.46 18.68
CA VAL A 374 -9.94 -18.50 20.12
C VAL A 374 -11.10 -17.56 20.45
N GLY A 375 -12.17 -18.10 21.06
CA GLY A 375 -13.29 -17.28 21.54
C GLY A 375 -12.90 -16.45 22.77
N THR A 376 -13.57 -15.31 22.97
CA THR A 376 -13.42 -14.51 24.19
C THR A 376 -13.84 -15.35 25.41
N GLY A 377 -12.86 -15.79 26.18
CA GLY A 377 -13.10 -16.60 27.40
C GLY A 377 -12.43 -17.98 27.42
N GLU A 378 -11.79 -18.43 26.35
CA GLU A 378 -11.00 -19.66 26.37
C GLU A 378 -9.58 -19.36 26.87
N SER A 379 -9.14 -20.04 27.93
CA SER A 379 -7.72 -20.10 28.33
C SER A 379 -6.93 -20.99 27.37
N ILE A 380 -5.79 -20.55 26.91
CA ILE A 380 -4.88 -21.28 26.02
C ILE A 380 -3.77 -21.95 26.82
#